data_8e38c9b8a1fe150db0acd36192c1c13f
#
_entry.id   8e38c9b8a1fe150db0acd36192c1c13f
#
_cell.length_a   1.000
_cell.length_b   1.000
_cell.length_c   1.000
_cell.angle_alpha   90.00
_cell.angle_beta   90.00
_cell.angle_gamma   90.00
#
_symmetry.space_group_name_H-M   'P 1'
#
loop_
_entity.id
_entity.type
_entity.pdbx_description
1 polymer ?
#
loop_
_entity_poly.entity_id
_entity_poly.type
_entity_poly.pdbx_seq_one_letter_code
_entity_poly.pdbx_strand_id
1 'polypeptide(L)'
;MNPDRVLESFLEMVAIESPSWHEAPMAACCAEKLAEMGFTVAFDASAAETGSDTGNLIAHLPGTVPGRVAFSAHLDTVKPCAGIEAVVETRHICDDVTCRMAEVVCSAGDTILSADDKAGIAAIFEGVRSVVESDAVRPDITVLLTTCEEQSLLGSSALADDALAWPADLPAASRGTAAEGLLGDGAAPSEPVPLFVLDADGAPGTIIMGAPYHWTLRARIEGRAAHAGVEPEEGVSAIQIAAAAVATMPLGRIDECTTANVGHIEGGVAVNIVPAACELEGECRSLYEDRVLAQRDAMTAALEEAAERLGGTVEVAWELDYPAVVHEAGDAIVGHLEAAAAACGLPVCHVVSGGGADANVLSAKGADAITLGIGMTNFHSTDEYIEVTDLQNMARYVEAIIAEYAC
;
A
#
# COMPACT_ATOMS: atom_id res chain seq x y z
N MET A 1 11.27 -17.30 -17.61
CA MET A 1 11.52 -15.87 -17.25
C MET A 1 12.82 -15.36 -17.87
N ASN A 2 12.85 -14.12 -18.35
CA ASN A 2 14.03 -13.48 -18.93
C ASN A 2 14.62 -12.45 -17.93
N PRO A 3 15.79 -12.71 -17.31
CA PRO A 3 16.35 -11.86 -16.26
C PRO A 3 16.80 -10.48 -16.73
N ASP A 4 17.19 -10.34 -18.01
CA ASP A 4 17.60 -9.04 -18.54
C ASP A 4 16.37 -8.17 -18.83
N ARG A 5 15.29 -8.77 -19.33
CA ARG A 5 14.05 -8.05 -19.66
C ARG A 5 13.32 -7.46 -18.44
N VAL A 6 13.32 -8.16 -17.29
CA VAL A 6 12.73 -7.60 -16.07
C VAL A 6 13.48 -6.36 -15.63
N LEU A 7 14.81 -6.37 -15.69
CA LEU A 7 15.63 -5.20 -15.37
C LEU A 7 15.41 -4.07 -16.37
N GLU A 8 15.39 -4.36 -17.68
CA GLU A 8 15.12 -3.37 -18.73
C GLU A 8 13.74 -2.72 -18.54
N SER A 9 12.70 -3.53 -18.29
CA SER A 9 11.34 -3.04 -18.04
C SER A 9 11.26 -2.18 -16.79
N PHE A 10 11.95 -2.57 -15.72
CA PHE A 10 12.02 -1.76 -14.49
C PHE A 10 12.68 -0.41 -14.75
N LEU A 11 13.87 -0.39 -15.40
CA LEU A 11 14.58 0.85 -15.73
C LEU A 11 13.78 1.77 -16.65
N GLU A 12 12.99 1.22 -17.57
CA GLU A 12 12.07 1.99 -18.41
C GLU A 12 10.96 2.65 -17.56
N MET A 13 10.36 1.89 -16.64
CA MET A 13 9.24 2.38 -15.83
C MET A 13 9.68 3.40 -14.77
N VAL A 14 10.85 3.25 -14.14
CA VAL A 14 11.32 4.25 -13.16
C VAL A 14 11.62 5.60 -13.79
N ALA A 15 11.90 5.65 -15.10
CA ALA A 15 12.06 6.90 -15.82
C ALA A 15 10.74 7.65 -16.08
N ILE A 16 9.58 7.01 -15.86
CA ILE A 16 8.26 7.62 -15.98
C ILE A 16 7.90 8.26 -14.64
N GLU A 17 7.76 9.58 -14.61
CA GLU A 17 7.30 10.30 -13.42
C GLU A 17 5.81 9.98 -13.17
N SER A 18 5.49 9.52 -11.94
CA SER A 18 4.13 9.15 -11.55
C SER A 18 3.87 9.44 -10.06
N PRO A 19 4.04 10.67 -9.57
CA PRO A 19 3.66 10.97 -8.19
C PRO A 19 2.15 10.79 -8.02
N SER A 20 1.70 10.49 -6.79
CA SER A 20 0.27 10.40 -6.46
C SER A 20 -0.53 11.53 -7.09
N TRP A 21 -1.71 11.22 -7.62
CA TRP A 21 -2.63 12.04 -8.43
C TRP A 21 -2.18 12.33 -9.87
N HIS A 22 -1.01 11.86 -10.31
CA HIS A 22 -0.44 12.10 -11.66
C HIS A 22 0.09 10.83 -12.29
N GLU A 23 -0.66 9.74 -12.19
CA GLU A 23 -0.27 8.39 -12.60
C GLU A 23 -0.57 8.07 -14.07
N ALA A 24 -1.33 8.93 -14.78
CA ALA A 24 -1.76 8.64 -16.15
C ALA A 24 -0.64 8.21 -17.12
N PRO A 25 0.57 8.80 -17.11
CA PRO A 25 1.65 8.35 -17.98
C PRO A 25 2.11 6.92 -17.69
N MET A 26 2.21 6.55 -16.39
CA MET A 26 2.58 5.21 -15.96
C MET A 26 1.49 4.21 -16.26
N ALA A 27 0.24 4.56 -15.98
CA ALA A 27 -0.94 3.75 -16.29
C ALA A 27 -1.06 3.45 -17.79
N ALA A 28 -0.79 4.43 -18.65
CA ALA A 28 -0.79 4.25 -20.10
C ALA A 28 0.31 3.27 -20.57
N CYS A 29 1.52 3.38 -20.03
CA CYS A 29 2.62 2.46 -20.30
C CYS A 29 2.26 1.03 -19.87
N CYS A 30 1.69 0.87 -18.67
CA CYS A 30 1.25 -0.43 -18.15
C CYS A 30 0.13 -1.04 -19.01
N ALA A 31 -0.85 -0.23 -19.41
CA ALA A 31 -1.95 -0.67 -20.27
C ALA A 31 -1.46 -1.20 -21.62
N GLU A 32 -0.50 -0.51 -22.26
CA GLU A 32 0.11 -0.93 -23.51
C GLU A 32 0.82 -2.28 -23.37
N LYS A 33 1.69 -2.41 -22.35
CA LYS A 33 2.45 -3.64 -22.08
C LYS A 33 1.54 -4.84 -21.77
N LEU A 34 0.46 -4.64 -21.01
CA LEU A 34 -0.53 -5.69 -20.73
C LEU A 34 -1.32 -6.08 -21.97
N ALA A 35 -1.74 -5.11 -22.79
CA ALA A 35 -2.45 -5.37 -24.04
C ALA A 35 -1.57 -6.18 -25.03
N GLU A 36 -0.26 -5.89 -25.12
CA GLU A 36 0.69 -6.67 -25.93
C GLU A 36 0.81 -8.14 -25.47
N MET A 37 0.62 -8.41 -24.18
CA MET A 37 0.58 -9.77 -23.62
C MET A 37 -0.78 -10.48 -23.81
N GLY A 38 -1.76 -9.80 -24.41
CA GLY A 38 -3.08 -10.34 -24.69
C GLY A 38 -4.15 -10.11 -23.61
N PHE A 39 -3.87 -9.26 -22.64
CA PHE A 39 -4.87 -8.86 -21.64
C PHE A 39 -5.95 -7.96 -22.26
N THR A 40 -7.16 -8.11 -21.77
CA THR A 40 -8.19 -7.08 -21.86
C THR A 40 -7.98 -6.08 -20.74
N VAL A 41 -7.80 -4.80 -21.07
CA VAL A 41 -7.45 -3.75 -20.10
C VAL A 41 -8.57 -2.75 -20.00
N ALA A 42 -8.88 -2.32 -18.79
CA ALA A 42 -9.85 -1.25 -18.49
C ALA A 42 -9.34 -0.36 -17.36
N PHE A 43 -9.90 0.84 -17.28
CA PHE A 43 -9.74 1.74 -16.14
C PHE A 43 -11.09 1.88 -15.45
N ASP A 44 -11.08 1.87 -14.13
CA ASP A 44 -12.27 2.11 -13.33
C ASP A 44 -12.62 3.60 -13.20
N ALA A 45 -13.62 3.92 -12.41
CA ALA A 45 -14.09 5.28 -12.20
C ALA A 45 -13.45 5.95 -10.94
N SER A 46 -12.47 5.33 -10.30
CA SER A 46 -11.87 5.80 -9.05
C SER A 46 -11.27 7.20 -9.13
N ALA A 47 -10.84 7.64 -10.32
CA ALA A 47 -10.34 9.00 -10.56
C ALA A 47 -11.30 10.10 -10.06
N ALA A 48 -12.62 9.86 -10.10
CA ALA A 48 -13.62 10.82 -9.64
C ALA A 48 -13.63 10.99 -8.12
N GLU A 49 -13.20 9.98 -7.37
CA GLU A 49 -13.14 9.97 -5.91
C GLU A 49 -11.76 10.34 -5.40
N THR A 50 -10.71 9.79 -6.01
CA THR A 50 -9.31 10.03 -5.60
C THR A 50 -8.78 11.38 -6.03
N GLY A 51 -9.34 11.96 -7.12
CA GLY A 51 -8.80 13.16 -7.76
C GLY A 51 -7.54 12.92 -8.60
N SER A 52 -7.15 11.65 -8.83
CA SER A 52 -6.08 11.28 -9.75
C SER A 52 -6.45 11.62 -11.19
N ASP A 53 -5.46 11.77 -12.06
CA ASP A 53 -5.62 12.01 -13.49
C ASP A 53 -5.97 10.72 -14.28
N THR A 54 -6.04 9.56 -13.59
CA THR A 54 -6.49 8.26 -14.12
C THR A 54 -7.20 7.44 -13.05
N GLY A 55 -7.98 6.43 -13.46
CA GLY A 55 -8.52 5.41 -12.56
C GLY A 55 -7.54 4.26 -12.33
N ASN A 56 -7.89 3.34 -11.42
CA ASN A 56 -7.19 2.08 -11.27
C ASN A 56 -7.22 1.30 -12.60
N LEU A 57 -6.12 0.64 -12.93
CA LEU A 57 -6.03 -0.22 -14.10
C LEU A 57 -6.38 -1.65 -13.72
N ILE A 58 -7.36 -2.23 -14.41
CA ILE A 58 -7.76 -3.62 -14.23
C ILE A 58 -7.55 -4.34 -15.56
N ALA A 59 -6.75 -5.41 -15.53
CA ALA A 59 -6.43 -6.17 -16.71
C ALA A 59 -6.70 -7.66 -16.49
N HIS A 60 -7.28 -8.31 -17.48
CA HIS A 60 -7.62 -9.72 -17.42
C HIS A 60 -7.07 -10.51 -18.60
N LEU A 61 -6.48 -11.67 -18.29
CA LEU A 61 -6.03 -12.67 -19.24
C LEU A 61 -6.78 -13.99 -18.99
N PRO A 62 -7.57 -14.49 -19.93
CA PRO A 62 -8.25 -15.78 -19.78
C PRO A 62 -7.26 -16.93 -19.58
N GLY A 63 -7.59 -17.82 -18.66
CA GLY A 63 -6.84 -19.03 -18.38
C GLY A 63 -6.98 -20.10 -19.48
N THR A 64 -6.17 -21.11 -19.37
CA THR A 64 -6.24 -22.35 -20.19
C THR A 64 -6.78 -23.52 -19.36
N VAL A 65 -6.83 -23.37 -18.04
CA VAL A 65 -7.41 -24.32 -17.07
C VAL A 65 -8.30 -23.56 -16.09
N PRO A 66 -9.22 -24.26 -15.39
CA PRO A 66 -9.99 -23.64 -14.32
C PRO A 66 -9.10 -23.09 -13.20
N GLY A 67 -9.55 -22.06 -12.52
CA GLY A 67 -8.85 -21.39 -11.43
C GLY A 67 -8.70 -19.90 -11.69
N ARG A 68 -8.32 -19.15 -10.66
CA ARG A 68 -8.12 -17.71 -10.72
C ARG A 68 -6.94 -17.31 -9.84
N VAL A 69 -6.22 -16.29 -10.27
CA VAL A 69 -5.18 -15.63 -9.48
C VAL A 69 -5.15 -14.15 -9.83
N ALA A 70 -4.95 -13.30 -8.84
CA ALA A 70 -4.78 -11.88 -9.06
C ALA A 70 -3.46 -11.39 -8.50
N PHE A 71 -2.88 -10.40 -9.15
CA PHE A 71 -1.68 -9.67 -8.70
C PHE A 71 -1.99 -8.19 -8.63
N SER A 72 -1.47 -7.51 -7.62
CA SER A 72 -1.60 -6.07 -7.46
C SER A 72 -0.25 -5.43 -7.16
N ALA A 73 -0.11 -4.19 -7.62
CA ALA A 73 0.96 -3.26 -7.36
C ALA A 73 0.41 -1.85 -7.54
N HIS A 74 1.08 -0.81 -7.06
CA HIS A 74 0.57 0.54 -7.25
C HIS A 74 1.35 1.34 -8.32
N LEU A 75 0.67 2.32 -8.92
CA LEU A 75 1.18 3.14 -10.04
C LEU A 75 1.92 4.39 -9.56
N ASP A 76 1.53 4.91 -8.40
CA ASP A 76 2.08 6.13 -7.87
C ASP A 76 3.37 5.91 -7.09
N THR A 77 4.01 6.99 -6.72
CA THR A 77 5.22 7.00 -5.90
C THR A 77 5.32 8.31 -5.14
N VAL A 78 6.05 8.30 -4.02
CA VAL A 78 6.33 9.51 -3.25
C VAL A 78 7.28 10.46 -3.96
N LYS A 79 7.39 11.69 -3.48
CA LYS A 79 8.37 12.69 -3.96
C LYS A 79 9.62 12.67 -3.08
N PRO A 80 10.80 13.07 -3.64
CA PRO A 80 11.04 13.61 -5.00
C PRO A 80 11.24 12.52 -6.06
N CYS A 81 10.44 12.50 -7.12
CA CYS A 81 10.47 11.50 -8.19
C CYS A 81 10.66 12.09 -9.60
N ALA A 82 10.91 13.39 -9.72
CA ALA A 82 11.06 14.04 -11.01
C ALA A 82 12.46 13.79 -11.60
N GLY A 83 12.51 13.22 -12.82
CA GLY A 83 13.76 13.01 -13.54
C GLY A 83 14.68 11.98 -12.90
N ILE A 84 14.14 10.85 -12.45
CA ILE A 84 14.94 9.76 -11.88
C ILE A 84 15.98 9.27 -12.89
N GLU A 85 17.25 9.29 -12.50
CA GLU A 85 18.36 8.72 -13.25
C GLU A 85 18.78 7.39 -12.59
N ALA A 86 18.13 6.29 -12.98
CA ALA A 86 18.44 4.98 -12.43
C ALA A 86 19.79 4.46 -12.96
N VAL A 87 20.60 3.97 -12.06
CA VAL A 87 21.92 3.36 -12.36
C VAL A 87 22.03 1.99 -11.72
N VAL A 88 22.74 1.09 -12.41
CA VAL A 88 23.11 -0.20 -11.85
C VAL A 88 24.56 -0.10 -11.37
N GLU A 89 24.77 -0.38 -10.10
CA GLU A 89 26.10 -0.36 -9.51
C GLU A 89 26.32 -1.53 -8.56
N THR A 90 27.57 -1.82 -8.25
CA THR A 90 27.92 -2.85 -7.28
C THR A 90 28.14 -2.21 -5.92
N ARG A 91 27.36 -2.63 -4.92
CA ARG A 91 27.45 -2.17 -3.53
C ARG A 91 27.86 -3.28 -2.56
N HIS A 92 28.44 -2.88 -1.44
CA HIS A 92 28.52 -3.74 -0.28
C HIS A 92 27.16 -3.71 0.44
N ILE A 93 26.48 -4.83 0.46
CA ILE A 93 25.25 -5.01 1.25
C ILE A 93 25.63 -5.78 2.50
N CYS A 94 25.37 -5.16 3.65
CA CYS A 94 25.69 -5.73 4.96
C CYS A 94 24.40 -5.84 5.78
N ASP A 95 24.16 -7.03 6.31
CA ASP A 95 23.21 -7.29 7.39
C ASP A 95 23.97 -7.49 8.71
N ASP A 96 23.27 -7.85 9.77
CA ASP A 96 23.86 -8.05 11.12
C ASP A 96 24.88 -9.23 11.17
N VAL A 97 24.90 -10.07 10.15
CA VAL A 97 25.66 -11.34 10.13
C VAL A 97 26.69 -11.39 9.01
N THR A 98 26.36 -10.84 7.84
CA THR A 98 27.15 -10.98 6.60
C THR A 98 27.33 -9.67 5.86
N CYS A 99 28.45 -9.57 5.11
CA CYS A 99 28.64 -8.53 4.09
C CYS A 99 28.95 -9.19 2.75
N ARG A 100 28.23 -8.79 1.72
CA ARG A 100 28.44 -9.31 0.36
C ARG A 100 28.43 -8.20 -0.67
N MET A 101 29.01 -8.46 -1.83
CA MET A 101 28.84 -7.58 -3.00
C MET A 101 27.57 -7.97 -3.72
N ALA A 102 26.75 -6.99 -4.08
CA ALA A 102 25.54 -7.18 -4.88
C ALA A 102 25.43 -6.09 -5.95
N GLU A 103 24.85 -6.42 -7.09
CA GLU A 103 24.40 -5.43 -8.06
C GLU A 103 23.06 -4.89 -7.62
N VAL A 104 22.99 -3.57 -7.50
CA VAL A 104 21.77 -2.85 -7.09
C VAL A 104 21.39 -1.82 -8.14
N VAL A 105 20.11 -1.54 -8.26
CA VAL A 105 19.59 -0.36 -8.93
C VAL A 105 19.31 0.71 -7.89
N CYS A 106 19.75 1.92 -8.14
CA CYS A 106 19.52 3.09 -7.29
C CYS A 106 19.38 4.36 -8.13
N SER A 107 18.94 5.46 -7.55
CA SER A 107 18.98 6.77 -8.19
C SER A 107 20.38 7.38 -8.09
N ALA A 108 20.87 7.97 -9.18
CA ALA A 108 22.14 8.68 -9.19
C ALA A 108 22.02 10.14 -8.70
N GLY A 109 20.79 10.66 -8.53
CA GLY A 109 20.49 12.04 -8.15
C GLY A 109 19.90 12.17 -6.74
N ASP A 110 19.29 13.32 -6.50
CA ASP A 110 18.59 13.66 -5.25
C ASP A 110 17.11 13.23 -5.30
N THR A 111 16.81 12.11 -5.97
CA THR A 111 15.46 11.52 -6.09
C THR A 111 15.41 10.18 -5.43
N ILE A 112 14.20 9.71 -5.11
CA ILE A 112 13.94 8.30 -4.84
C ILE A 112 14.25 7.47 -6.09
N LEU A 113 14.28 6.13 -5.97
CA LEU A 113 14.37 5.23 -7.12
C LEU A 113 12.98 4.92 -7.70
N SER A 114 11.93 4.92 -6.88
CA SER A 114 10.59 4.43 -7.24
C SER A 114 10.55 2.89 -7.46
N ALA A 115 11.39 2.14 -6.72
CA ALA A 115 11.26 0.68 -6.65
C ALA A 115 9.93 0.31 -6.01
N ASP A 116 9.51 1.09 -5.06
CA ASP A 116 8.17 1.20 -4.50
C ASP A 116 7.28 2.00 -5.47
N ASP A 117 6.36 1.39 -6.31
CA ASP A 117 6.18 -0.05 -6.44
C ASP A 117 6.39 -0.52 -7.90
N LYS A 118 7.21 0.21 -8.66
CA LYS A 118 7.52 -0.17 -10.06
C LYS A 118 8.28 -1.49 -10.17
N ALA A 119 8.92 -1.93 -9.10
CA ALA A 119 9.55 -3.24 -9.07
C ALA A 119 8.52 -4.37 -8.99
N GLY A 120 7.46 -4.20 -8.20
CA GLY A 120 6.31 -5.09 -8.18
C GLY A 120 5.64 -5.19 -9.55
N ILE A 121 5.39 -4.05 -10.21
CA ILE A 121 4.84 -4.02 -11.58
C ILE A 121 5.74 -4.77 -12.57
N ALA A 122 7.06 -4.51 -12.54
CA ALA A 122 8.01 -5.17 -13.45
C ALA A 122 8.04 -6.69 -13.24
N ALA A 123 8.01 -7.14 -11.98
CA ALA A 123 7.99 -8.55 -11.62
C ALA A 123 6.71 -9.24 -12.09
N ILE A 124 5.54 -8.62 -11.89
CA ILE A 124 4.25 -9.12 -12.40
C ILE A 124 4.32 -9.27 -13.92
N PHE A 125 4.76 -8.25 -14.63
CA PHE A 125 4.80 -8.25 -16.09
C PHE A 125 5.72 -9.34 -16.64
N GLU A 126 6.92 -9.48 -16.09
CA GLU A 126 7.84 -10.52 -16.57
C GLU A 126 7.39 -11.93 -16.20
N GLY A 127 6.87 -12.14 -14.98
CA GLY A 127 6.37 -13.44 -14.55
C GLY A 127 5.20 -13.92 -15.42
N VAL A 128 4.24 -13.05 -15.68
CA VAL A 128 3.09 -13.33 -16.56
C VAL A 128 3.56 -13.55 -18.01
N ARG A 129 4.43 -12.67 -18.53
CA ARG A 129 4.97 -12.80 -19.90
C ARG A 129 5.68 -14.12 -20.11
N SER A 130 6.45 -14.58 -19.12
CA SER A 130 7.11 -15.89 -19.17
C SER A 130 6.13 -17.04 -19.33
N VAL A 131 5.02 -17.01 -18.57
CA VAL A 131 3.95 -18.01 -18.67
C VAL A 131 3.29 -17.98 -20.06
N VAL A 132 3.00 -16.78 -20.58
CA VAL A 132 2.36 -16.61 -21.89
C VAL A 132 3.28 -17.09 -23.02
N GLU A 133 4.56 -16.69 -23.02
CA GLU A 133 5.55 -17.04 -24.05
C GLU A 133 5.90 -18.53 -24.06
N SER A 134 5.85 -19.20 -22.90
CA SER A 134 6.11 -20.63 -22.80
C SER A 134 4.91 -21.51 -23.14
N ASP A 135 3.74 -20.90 -23.43
CA ASP A 135 2.46 -21.60 -23.64
C ASP A 135 2.12 -22.56 -22.48
N ALA A 136 2.53 -22.19 -21.26
CA ALA A 136 2.25 -22.96 -20.06
C ALA A 136 0.76 -22.91 -19.71
N VAL A 137 0.25 -23.96 -19.08
CA VAL A 137 -1.10 -23.97 -18.53
C VAL A 137 -1.19 -22.89 -17.44
N ARG A 138 -2.31 -22.17 -17.41
CA ARG A 138 -2.52 -21.09 -16.45
C ARG A 138 -3.99 -20.94 -16.07
N PRO A 139 -4.29 -20.52 -14.84
CA PRO A 139 -5.65 -20.06 -14.46
C PRO A 139 -5.96 -18.72 -15.13
N ASP A 140 -7.16 -18.21 -14.93
CA ASP A 140 -7.46 -16.81 -15.22
C ASP A 140 -6.54 -15.90 -14.40
N ILE A 141 -5.90 -14.94 -15.05
CA ILE A 141 -4.99 -13.98 -14.40
C ILE A 141 -5.61 -12.58 -14.45
N THR A 142 -5.73 -11.96 -13.28
CA THR A 142 -6.08 -10.54 -13.15
C THR A 142 -4.87 -9.77 -12.67
N VAL A 143 -4.61 -8.59 -13.26
CA VAL A 143 -3.65 -7.61 -12.78
C VAL A 143 -4.42 -6.35 -12.42
N LEU A 144 -4.29 -5.92 -11.17
CA LEU A 144 -4.84 -4.69 -10.63
C LEU A 144 -3.68 -3.75 -10.32
N LEU A 145 -3.65 -2.58 -10.97
CA LEU A 145 -2.70 -1.54 -10.64
C LEU A 145 -3.45 -0.32 -10.11
N THR A 146 -3.21 0.00 -8.85
CA THR A 146 -3.94 1.02 -8.11
C THR A 146 -3.28 2.40 -8.24
N THR A 147 -4.08 3.44 -8.06
CA THR A 147 -3.63 4.84 -7.98
C THR A 147 -3.63 5.31 -6.54
N CYS A 148 -2.83 6.31 -6.19
CA CYS A 148 -2.85 6.97 -4.88
C CYS A 148 -2.77 5.98 -3.69
N GLU A 149 -1.99 4.92 -3.78
CA GLU A 149 -1.71 4.00 -2.68
C GLU A 149 -1.04 4.75 -1.53
N GLU A 150 -0.02 5.54 -1.85
CA GLU A 150 0.79 6.38 -0.97
C GLU A 150 -0.01 7.50 -0.25
N GLN A 151 -1.28 7.59 -0.57
CA GLN A 151 -2.24 8.53 0.02
C GLN A 151 -3.30 7.77 0.85
N SER A 152 -2.84 6.90 1.74
CA SER A 152 -3.71 6.07 2.59
C SER A 152 -4.64 5.15 1.79
N LEU A 153 -4.10 4.49 0.78
CA LEU A 153 -4.80 3.45 0.00
C LEU A 153 -6.05 3.98 -0.74
N LEU A 154 -6.02 5.25 -1.20
CA LEU A 154 -7.21 5.88 -1.79
C LEU A 154 -7.71 5.14 -3.03
N GLY A 155 -6.81 4.66 -3.89
CA GLY A 155 -7.18 3.98 -5.12
C GLY A 155 -7.91 2.66 -4.86
N SER A 156 -7.36 1.81 -4.02
CA SER A 156 -8.02 0.55 -3.65
C SER A 156 -9.30 0.78 -2.85
N SER A 157 -9.36 1.85 -2.03
CA SER A 157 -10.57 2.24 -1.29
C SER A 157 -11.69 2.66 -2.24
N ALA A 158 -11.39 3.39 -3.31
CA ALA A 158 -12.34 3.83 -4.34
C ALA A 158 -12.72 2.73 -5.34
N LEU A 159 -12.04 1.56 -5.32
CA LEU A 159 -12.37 0.43 -6.16
C LEU A 159 -13.78 -0.08 -5.82
N ALA A 160 -14.62 -0.32 -6.83
CA ALA A 160 -15.95 -0.88 -6.61
C ALA A 160 -15.86 -2.27 -5.97
N ASP A 161 -16.78 -2.60 -5.04
CA ASP A 161 -16.77 -3.86 -4.28
C ASP A 161 -16.87 -5.12 -5.16
N ASP A 162 -17.42 -4.98 -6.37
CA ASP A 162 -17.57 -6.04 -7.36
C ASP A 162 -16.45 -6.06 -8.43
N ALA A 163 -15.50 -5.13 -8.37
CA ALA A 163 -14.42 -5.02 -9.37
C ALA A 163 -13.54 -6.27 -9.43
N LEU A 164 -13.41 -7.00 -8.31
CA LEU A 164 -12.71 -8.28 -8.23
C LEU A 164 -13.63 -9.48 -8.50
N ALA A 165 -14.94 -9.27 -8.58
CA ALA A 165 -15.91 -10.27 -8.97
C ALA A 165 -15.84 -10.48 -10.49
N TRP A 166 -14.94 -11.32 -10.95
CA TRP A 166 -14.78 -11.61 -12.37
C TRP A 166 -15.97 -12.43 -12.88
N PRO A 167 -16.72 -11.96 -13.91
CA PRO A 167 -17.79 -12.75 -14.49
C PRO A 167 -17.19 -13.90 -15.32
N ALA A 168 -17.47 -15.14 -14.92
CA ALA A 168 -17.14 -16.33 -15.71
C ALA A 168 -17.77 -16.33 -17.13
N ASP A 169 -18.74 -15.45 -17.39
CA ASP A 169 -19.62 -15.46 -18.55
C ASP A 169 -19.75 -14.12 -19.29
N LEU A 170 -18.72 -13.27 -19.34
CA LEU A 170 -18.75 -12.13 -20.25
C LEU A 170 -18.72 -12.62 -21.71
N PRO A 171 -19.79 -12.40 -22.52
CA PRO A 171 -19.80 -12.80 -23.93
C PRO A 171 -18.63 -12.14 -24.67
N ALA A 172 -17.97 -12.90 -25.54
CA ALA A 172 -16.85 -12.43 -26.36
C ALA A 172 -17.14 -11.15 -27.18
N ALA A 173 -18.41 -10.75 -27.28
CA ALA A 173 -18.90 -9.57 -28.01
C ALA A 173 -18.78 -8.26 -27.19
N SER A 174 -18.58 -8.31 -25.88
CA SER A 174 -18.43 -7.11 -25.01
C SER A 174 -17.00 -6.54 -24.96
N ARG A 175 -16.08 -7.16 -25.69
CA ARG A 175 -14.62 -6.87 -25.66
C ARG A 175 -14.20 -5.57 -26.36
N GLY A 176 -15.13 -4.69 -26.70
CA GLY A 176 -14.82 -3.55 -27.57
C GLY A 176 -15.26 -2.17 -27.11
N THR A 177 -16.03 -2.04 -26.06
CA THR A 177 -16.52 -0.71 -25.63
C THR A 177 -16.65 -0.62 -24.13
N ALA A 178 -15.78 0.19 -23.51
CA ALA A 178 -15.90 0.82 -22.20
C ALA A 178 -16.03 -0.07 -20.94
N ALA A 179 -15.46 0.41 -19.87
CA ALA A 179 -15.42 -0.13 -18.52
C ALA A 179 -16.76 -0.65 -17.94
N GLU A 180 -17.90 -0.19 -18.45
CA GLU A 180 -19.24 -0.65 -18.07
C GLU A 180 -19.54 -2.13 -18.38
N GLY A 181 -18.70 -2.80 -19.18
CA GLY A 181 -18.87 -4.22 -19.53
C GLY A 181 -17.92 -5.17 -18.80
N LEU A 182 -16.86 -4.65 -18.16
CA LEU A 182 -15.93 -5.43 -17.36
C LEU A 182 -16.39 -5.58 -15.91
N LEU A 183 -17.10 -4.60 -15.39
CA LEU A 183 -17.72 -4.57 -14.08
C LEU A 183 -19.18 -5.05 -14.20
N GLY A 184 -19.38 -6.29 -14.65
CA GLY A 184 -20.72 -6.82 -14.89
C GLY A 184 -21.55 -7.00 -13.62
N ASP A 185 -22.88 -6.98 -13.72
CA ASP A 185 -23.88 -7.33 -12.69
C ASP A 185 -23.73 -8.79 -12.17
N GLY A 186 -22.51 -9.26 -12.00
CA GLY A 186 -22.16 -10.61 -11.55
C GLY A 186 -22.37 -10.78 -10.05
N ALA A 187 -22.97 -11.88 -9.65
CA ALA A 187 -22.97 -12.30 -8.26
C ALA A 187 -21.50 -12.40 -7.78
N ALA A 188 -21.23 -11.95 -6.55
CA ALA A 188 -19.92 -12.13 -5.91
C ALA A 188 -19.43 -13.58 -6.12
N PRO A 189 -18.13 -13.78 -6.39
CA PRO A 189 -17.58 -15.12 -6.55
C PRO A 189 -17.93 -15.99 -5.33
N SER A 190 -18.22 -17.25 -5.56
CA SER A 190 -18.57 -18.20 -4.48
C SER A 190 -17.38 -18.42 -3.52
N GLU A 191 -16.17 -18.11 -3.95
CA GLU A 191 -14.92 -18.18 -3.18
C GLU A 191 -14.10 -16.91 -3.42
N PRO A 192 -13.40 -16.41 -2.37
CA PRO A 192 -12.49 -15.27 -2.50
C PRO A 192 -11.45 -15.53 -3.59
N VAL A 193 -11.09 -14.46 -4.33
CA VAL A 193 -10.01 -14.54 -5.33
C VAL A 193 -8.68 -14.41 -4.61
N PRO A 194 -7.75 -15.38 -4.76
CA PRO A 194 -6.38 -15.22 -4.26
C PRO A 194 -5.71 -14.02 -4.94
N LEU A 195 -5.24 -13.07 -4.15
CA LEU A 195 -4.66 -11.82 -4.63
C LEU A 195 -3.34 -11.53 -3.94
N PHE A 196 -2.28 -11.36 -4.72
CA PHE A 196 -0.93 -11.12 -4.26
C PHE A 196 -0.55 -9.66 -4.52
N VAL A 197 -0.37 -8.90 -3.45
CA VAL A 197 0.06 -7.49 -3.50
C VAL A 197 1.58 -7.47 -3.38
N LEU A 198 2.27 -7.02 -4.41
CA LEU A 198 3.72 -7.02 -4.49
C LEU A 198 4.25 -5.66 -4.02
N ASP A 199 4.18 -5.41 -2.71
CA ASP A 199 4.35 -4.07 -2.14
C ASP A 199 4.83 -4.14 -0.68
N ALA A 200 5.90 -4.89 -0.40
CA ALA A 200 6.53 -4.87 0.91
C ALA A 200 8.06 -4.90 0.80
N ASP A 201 8.72 -4.41 1.84
CA ASP A 201 10.13 -4.64 2.05
C ASP A 201 10.41 -6.13 2.33
N GLY A 202 11.70 -6.48 2.36
CA GLY A 202 12.13 -7.86 2.48
C GLY A 202 12.27 -8.57 1.14
N ALA A 203 13.20 -9.52 1.09
CA ALA A 203 13.53 -10.26 -0.13
C ALA A 203 12.35 -11.11 -0.61
N PRO A 204 12.29 -11.47 -1.93
CA PRO A 204 11.30 -12.41 -2.46
C PRO A 204 11.25 -13.72 -1.67
N GLY A 205 10.03 -14.14 -1.28
CA GLY A 205 9.77 -15.19 -0.31
C GLY A 205 9.38 -14.66 1.07
N THR A 206 9.46 -13.35 1.29
CA THR A 206 8.85 -12.69 2.45
C THR A 206 7.34 -12.61 2.26
N ILE A 207 6.59 -13.10 3.25
CA ILE A 207 5.13 -13.17 3.27
C ILE A 207 4.65 -12.35 4.47
N ILE A 208 3.83 -11.34 4.22
CA ILE A 208 3.27 -10.50 5.28
C ILE A 208 2.05 -11.19 5.89
N MET A 209 2.25 -11.81 7.05
CA MET A 209 1.23 -12.55 7.78
C MET A 209 0.23 -11.67 8.51
N GLY A 210 0.53 -10.38 8.66
CA GLY A 210 -0.38 -9.43 9.29
C GLY A 210 0.01 -8.00 9.01
N ALA A 211 -1.00 -7.18 8.71
CA ALA A 211 -0.91 -5.73 8.59
C ALA A 211 -2.03 -5.09 9.43
N PRO A 212 -1.78 -3.98 10.14
CA PRO A 212 -2.67 -3.49 11.18
C PRO A 212 -3.90 -2.75 10.67
N TYR A 213 -4.91 -2.59 11.54
CA TYR A 213 -5.85 -1.48 11.46
C TYR A 213 -5.10 -0.16 11.54
N HIS A 214 -5.56 0.83 10.80
CA HIS A 214 -5.10 2.21 10.92
C HIS A 214 -6.27 3.15 11.14
N TRP A 215 -6.21 3.91 12.24
CA TRP A 215 -7.16 4.96 12.56
C TRP A 215 -6.46 6.30 12.66
N THR A 216 -6.97 7.29 11.93
CA THR A 216 -6.52 8.69 12.00
C THR A 216 -7.37 9.48 12.99
N LEU A 217 -6.69 10.19 13.91
CA LEU A 217 -7.25 11.13 14.85
C LEU A 217 -7.17 12.54 14.30
N ARG A 218 -8.29 13.27 14.36
CA ARG A 218 -8.31 14.73 14.23
C ARG A 218 -9.01 15.32 15.46
N ALA A 219 -8.33 16.23 16.16
CA ALA A 219 -8.90 16.89 17.33
C ALA A 219 -8.79 18.40 17.19
N ARG A 220 -9.90 19.09 17.47
CA ARG A 220 -9.99 20.55 17.54
C ARG A 220 -10.28 20.97 18.97
N ILE A 221 -9.33 21.67 19.56
CA ILE A 221 -9.38 22.12 20.94
C ILE A 221 -9.74 23.60 20.94
N GLU A 222 -10.75 23.96 21.72
CA GLU A 222 -11.21 25.34 21.88
C GLU A 222 -11.02 25.80 23.32
N GLY A 223 -10.42 26.96 23.45
CA GLY A 223 -10.24 27.69 24.68
C GLY A 223 -10.91 29.09 24.63
N ARG A 224 -10.27 30.08 25.23
CA ARG A 224 -10.73 31.45 25.21
C ARG A 224 -9.55 32.43 25.13
N ALA A 225 -9.60 33.33 24.15
CA ALA A 225 -8.58 34.34 24.00
C ALA A 225 -8.65 35.39 25.13
N ALA A 226 -7.48 35.90 25.55
CA ALA A 226 -7.31 37.02 26.45
C ALA A 226 -5.95 37.70 26.18
N HIS A 227 -5.76 38.91 26.67
CA HIS A 227 -4.46 39.56 26.59
C HIS A 227 -3.49 38.93 27.60
N ALA A 228 -2.44 38.26 27.12
CA ALA A 228 -1.57 37.46 27.98
C ALA A 228 -0.82 38.24 29.07
N GLY A 229 -0.66 39.53 28.92
CA GLY A 229 0.02 40.37 29.91
C GLY A 229 -0.91 41.28 30.73
N VAL A 230 -2.22 41.35 30.42
CA VAL A 230 -3.18 42.25 31.09
C VAL A 230 -4.19 41.47 31.91
N GLU A 231 -4.78 40.43 31.33
CA GLU A 231 -5.87 39.65 31.94
C GLU A 231 -5.75 38.15 31.54
N PRO A 232 -4.57 37.52 31.76
CA PRO A 232 -4.39 36.12 31.39
C PRO A 232 -5.38 35.15 32.07
N GLU A 233 -5.89 35.51 33.24
CA GLU A 233 -6.88 34.75 34.01
C GLU A 233 -8.25 34.67 33.33
N GLU A 234 -8.56 35.58 32.43
CA GLU A 234 -9.78 35.53 31.62
C GLU A 234 -9.65 34.58 30.42
N GLY A 235 -8.41 34.15 30.10
CA GLY A 235 -8.15 33.26 29.01
C GLY A 235 -8.18 31.78 29.38
N VAL A 236 -8.38 30.92 28.36
CA VAL A 236 -8.21 29.47 28.45
C VAL A 236 -7.32 29.06 27.26
N SER A 237 -6.13 28.56 27.56
CA SER A 237 -5.15 28.25 26.51
C SER A 237 -5.39 26.89 25.88
N ALA A 238 -5.82 26.86 24.62
CA ALA A 238 -5.99 25.63 23.85
C ALA A 238 -4.65 24.86 23.66
N ILE A 239 -3.52 25.59 23.53
CA ILE A 239 -2.18 24.96 23.49
C ILE A 239 -1.84 24.26 24.80
N GLN A 240 -2.21 24.83 25.96
CA GLN A 240 -1.97 24.14 27.24
C GLN A 240 -2.83 22.90 27.39
N ILE A 241 -4.07 22.92 26.88
CA ILE A 241 -4.93 21.73 26.86
C ILE A 241 -4.31 20.65 26.00
N ALA A 242 -3.92 20.97 24.75
CA ALA A 242 -3.27 20.03 23.83
C ALA A 242 -1.99 19.42 24.43
N ALA A 243 -1.11 20.27 24.99
CA ALA A 243 0.12 19.82 25.62
C ALA A 243 -0.14 18.89 26.81
N ALA A 244 -1.15 19.20 27.64
CA ALA A 244 -1.54 18.37 28.78
C ALA A 244 -2.12 17.01 28.35
N ALA A 245 -2.92 16.99 27.29
CA ALA A 245 -3.44 15.76 26.72
C ALA A 245 -2.31 14.87 26.15
N VAL A 246 -1.44 15.41 25.31
CA VAL A 246 -0.32 14.68 24.72
C VAL A 246 0.65 14.14 25.80
N ALA A 247 0.86 14.90 26.88
CA ALA A 247 1.73 14.46 27.97
C ALA A 247 1.20 13.27 28.79
N THR A 248 -0.10 13.00 28.75
CA THR A 248 -0.76 11.89 29.45
C THR A 248 -1.24 10.78 28.50
N MET A 249 -1.30 11.08 27.21
CA MET A 249 -1.72 10.16 26.17
C MET A 249 -0.72 8.99 26.04
N PRO A 250 -1.20 7.74 25.99
CA PRO A 250 -0.33 6.61 25.72
C PRO A 250 0.11 6.65 24.24
N LEU A 251 1.39 6.93 23.99
CA LEU A 251 1.99 7.08 22.66
C LEU A 251 3.22 6.18 22.48
N GLY A 252 3.63 6.00 21.23
CA GLY A 252 4.73 5.14 20.83
C GLY A 252 4.27 3.69 20.71
N ARG A 253 5.12 2.74 21.13
CA ARG A 253 4.77 1.31 21.15
C ARG A 253 4.05 0.97 22.45
N ILE A 254 2.77 0.68 22.33
CA ILE A 254 1.87 0.38 23.46
C ILE A 254 2.04 -1.08 23.89
N ASP A 255 2.06 -1.98 22.93
CA ASP A 255 2.35 -3.40 23.10
C ASP A 255 3.04 -3.96 21.85
N GLU A 256 3.18 -5.27 21.75
CA GLU A 256 3.88 -5.94 20.64
C GLU A 256 3.24 -5.71 19.25
N CYS A 257 1.94 -5.38 19.19
CA CYS A 257 1.19 -5.18 17.94
C CYS A 257 0.42 -3.85 17.87
N THR A 258 0.52 -3.00 18.90
CA THR A 258 -0.20 -1.73 18.99
C THR A 258 0.75 -0.55 19.06
N THR A 259 0.53 0.45 18.23
CA THR A 259 1.27 1.71 18.22
C THR A 259 0.33 2.90 18.18
N ALA A 260 0.78 4.07 18.63
CA ALA A 260 0.06 5.32 18.52
C ALA A 260 1.02 6.50 18.41
N ASN A 261 0.63 7.53 17.69
CA ASN A 261 1.44 8.72 17.49
C ASN A 261 0.57 9.98 17.41
N VAL A 262 1.15 11.12 17.77
CA VAL A 262 0.66 12.45 17.43
C VAL A 262 1.70 13.07 16.51
N GLY A 263 1.36 13.18 15.23
CA GLY A 263 2.27 13.62 14.17
C GLY A 263 2.25 15.12 13.91
N HIS A 264 1.12 15.78 14.19
CA HIS A 264 0.96 17.21 13.93
C HIS A 264 0.22 17.91 15.08
N ILE A 265 0.64 19.13 15.38
CA ILE A 265 -0.01 20.03 16.32
C ILE A 265 0.20 21.47 15.86
N GLU A 266 -0.89 22.25 15.76
CA GLU A 266 -0.83 23.65 15.37
C GLU A 266 -1.79 24.49 16.22
N GLY A 267 -1.34 25.67 16.68
CA GLY A 267 -2.19 26.54 17.47
C GLY A 267 -1.60 27.91 17.80
N GLY A 268 -2.49 28.85 18.16
CA GLY A 268 -2.13 30.21 18.52
C GLY A 268 -1.96 31.13 17.32
N VAL A 269 -2.00 32.45 17.57
CA VAL A 269 -1.89 33.48 16.53
C VAL A 269 -0.84 34.54 16.84
N ALA A 270 -0.53 34.81 18.12
CA ALA A 270 0.45 35.78 18.55
C ALA A 270 0.91 35.53 20.00
N VAL A 271 2.15 35.93 20.30
CA VAL A 271 2.78 35.68 21.62
C VAL A 271 2.13 36.42 22.79
N ASN A 272 1.39 37.50 22.54
CA ASN A 272 0.69 38.29 23.53
C ASN A 272 -0.81 38.00 23.65
N ILE A 273 -1.28 36.92 23.02
CA ILE A 273 -2.67 36.45 23.08
C ILE A 273 -2.69 35.02 23.64
N VAL A 274 -3.52 34.75 24.63
CA VAL A 274 -3.82 33.39 25.08
C VAL A 274 -4.48 32.67 23.94
N PRO A 275 -3.93 31.51 23.45
CA PRO A 275 -4.43 30.85 22.25
C PRO A 275 -5.82 30.23 22.49
N ALA A 276 -6.79 30.62 21.66
CA ALA A 276 -8.16 30.14 21.74
C ALA A 276 -8.44 28.88 20.96
N ALA A 277 -7.52 28.47 20.04
CA ALA A 277 -7.67 27.26 19.25
C ALA A 277 -6.33 26.54 19.12
N CYS A 278 -6.40 25.20 19.05
CA CYS A 278 -5.30 24.32 18.72
C CYS A 278 -5.87 23.09 18.00
N GLU A 279 -5.22 22.68 16.92
CA GLU A 279 -5.55 21.48 16.18
C GLU A 279 -4.46 20.43 16.38
N LEU A 280 -4.85 19.16 16.37
CA LEU A 280 -3.96 18.03 16.58
C LEU A 280 -4.37 16.90 15.66
N GLU A 281 -3.38 16.29 14.99
CA GLU A 281 -3.55 15.08 14.21
C GLU A 281 -2.65 13.97 14.74
N GLY A 282 -3.21 12.76 14.79
CA GLY A 282 -2.53 11.58 15.29
C GLY A 282 -3.07 10.31 14.64
N GLU A 283 -2.52 9.18 15.05
CA GLU A 283 -2.91 7.86 14.57
C GLU A 283 -2.81 6.82 15.69
N CYS A 284 -3.51 5.71 15.51
CA CYS A 284 -3.22 4.48 16.23
C CYS A 284 -3.42 3.27 15.32
N ARG A 285 -2.59 2.24 15.55
CA ARG A 285 -2.56 1.00 14.78
C ARG A 285 -2.55 -0.21 15.70
N SER A 286 -3.20 -1.29 15.31
CA SER A 286 -3.06 -2.61 15.92
C SER A 286 -3.51 -3.71 14.97
N LEU A 287 -2.97 -4.92 15.15
CA LEU A 287 -3.47 -6.11 14.45
C LEU A 287 -4.86 -6.55 14.93
N TYR A 288 -5.27 -6.12 16.13
CA TYR A 288 -6.51 -6.57 16.77
C TYR A 288 -7.46 -5.39 16.97
N GLU A 289 -8.71 -5.60 16.56
CA GLU A 289 -9.74 -4.56 16.61
C GLU A 289 -10.01 -4.06 18.03
N ASP A 290 -10.12 -4.96 19.00
CA ASP A 290 -10.36 -4.62 20.40
C ASP A 290 -9.23 -3.74 20.98
N ARG A 291 -7.99 -3.99 20.59
CA ARG A 291 -6.82 -3.23 21.05
C ARG A 291 -6.73 -1.85 20.40
N VAL A 292 -6.96 -1.75 19.08
CA VAL A 292 -6.94 -0.44 18.42
C VAL A 292 -8.08 0.45 18.90
N LEU A 293 -9.27 -0.12 19.14
CA LEU A 293 -10.40 0.61 19.71
C LEU A 293 -10.13 1.07 21.14
N ALA A 294 -9.52 0.24 21.98
CA ALA A 294 -9.11 0.62 23.33
C ALA A 294 -8.06 1.74 23.31
N GLN A 295 -7.10 1.69 22.37
CA GLN A 295 -6.11 2.75 22.22
C GLN A 295 -6.72 4.07 21.75
N ARG A 296 -7.64 4.02 20.79
CA ARG A 296 -8.43 5.17 20.34
C ARG A 296 -9.20 5.82 21.50
N ASP A 297 -9.88 5.00 22.31
CA ASP A 297 -10.65 5.46 23.45
C ASP A 297 -9.74 6.10 24.52
N ALA A 298 -8.55 5.55 24.76
CA ALA A 298 -7.56 6.12 25.68
C ALA A 298 -7.02 7.47 25.21
N MET A 299 -6.78 7.66 23.91
CA MET A 299 -6.36 8.93 23.33
C MET A 299 -7.49 9.97 23.40
N THR A 300 -8.74 9.57 23.13
CA THR A 300 -9.91 10.43 23.28
C THR A 300 -10.08 10.89 24.73
N ALA A 301 -10.03 9.97 25.69
CA ALA A 301 -10.15 10.29 27.11
C ALA A 301 -9.07 11.29 27.57
N ALA A 302 -7.84 11.15 27.12
CA ALA A 302 -6.76 12.09 27.48
C ALA A 302 -7.04 13.52 26.97
N LEU A 303 -7.67 13.67 25.80
CA LEU A 303 -8.08 14.96 25.23
C LEU A 303 -9.25 15.57 26.04
N GLU A 304 -10.27 14.79 26.32
CA GLU A 304 -11.48 15.22 27.04
C GLU A 304 -11.14 15.60 28.48
N GLU A 305 -10.36 14.79 29.20
CA GLU A 305 -9.94 15.06 30.58
C GLU A 305 -9.08 16.32 30.68
N ALA A 306 -8.18 16.56 29.71
CA ALA A 306 -7.37 17.76 29.68
C ALA A 306 -8.23 19.02 29.42
N ALA A 307 -9.18 18.94 28.48
CA ALA A 307 -10.11 20.02 28.16
C ALA A 307 -10.99 20.37 29.37
N GLU A 308 -11.60 19.38 30.01
CA GLU A 308 -12.44 19.59 31.20
C GLU A 308 -11.63 20.22 32.35
N ARG A 309 -10.45 19.67 32.65
CA ARG A 309 -9.58 20.14 33.73
C ARG A 309 -9.13 21.58 33.55
N LEU A 310 -8.89 22.03 32.32
CA LEU A 310 -8.37 23.36 32.00
C LEU A 310 -9.46 24.35 31.56
N GLY A 311 -10.72 23.91 31.48
CA GLY A 311 -11.89 24.75 31.23
C GLY A 311 -12.12 25.13 29.77
N GLY A 312 -11.63 24.29 28.83
CA GLY A 312 -11.90 24.37 27.40
C GLY A 312 -12.82 23.25 26.92
N THR A 313 -12.93 23.10 25.62
CA THR A 313 -13.66 22.01 24.96
C THR A 313 -12.78 21.35 23.89
N VAL A 314 -13.12 20.12 23.50
CA VAL A 314 -12.49 19.42 22.39
C VAL A 314 -13.53 18.72 21.54
N GLU A 315 -13.38 18.83 20.22
CA GLU A 315 -14.06 18.00 19.24
C GLU A 315 -13.07 16.96 18.75
N VAL A 316 -13.43 15.68 18.84
CA VAL A 316 -12.58 14.54 18.43
C VAL A 316 -13.28 13.81 17.31
N ALA A 317 -12.58 13.61 16.21
CA ALA A 317 -13.00 12.81 15.08
C ALA A 317 -11.99 11.69 14.81
N TRP A 318 -12.50 10.50 14.53
CA TRP A 318 -11.71 9.35 14.13
C TRP A 318 -12.16 8.86 12.77
N GLU A 319 -11.22 8.53 11.93
CA GLU A 319 -11.43 7.95 10.60
C GLU A 319 -10.69 6.63 10.53
N LEU A 320 -11.38 5.57 10.08
CA LEU A 320 -10.74 4.29 9.77
C LEU A 320 -10.17 4.39 8.36
N ASP A 321 -8.85 4.44 8.24
CA ASP A 321 -8.20 4.48 6.92
C ASP A 321 -8.29 3.11 6.26
N TYR A 322 -7.97 2.04 7.00
CA TYR A 322 -8.13 0.67 6.56
C TYR A 322 -8.19 -0.33 7.73
N PRO A 323 -8.87 -1.48 7.54
CA PRO A 323 -8.91 -2.58 8.52
C PRO A 323 -7.60 -3.40 8.50
N ALA A 324 -7.39 -4.21 9.52
CA ALA A 324 -6.30 -5.18 9.52
C ALA A 324 -6.56 -6.35 8.56
N VAL A 325 -5.49 -6.92 8.04
CA VAL A 325 -5.47 -8.25 7.42
C VAL A 325 -4.52 -9.15 8.21
N VAL A 326 -4.96 -10.37 8.52
CA VAL A 326 -4.16 -11.34 9.29
C VAL A 326 -4.35 -12.73 8.69
N HIS A 327 -3.24 -13.40 8.42
CA HIS A 327 -3.17 -14.76 7.93
C HIS A 327 -2.56 -15.68 8.97
N GLU A 328 -3.02 -16.94 8.98
CA GLU A 328 -2.44 -17.99 9.80
C GLU A 328 -1.57 -18.91 8.94
N ALA A 329 -0.56 -19.55 9.55
CA ALA A 329 0.33 -20.48 8.84
C ALA A 329 -0.39 -21.69 8.20
N GLY A 330 -1.65 -21.93 8.57
CA GLY A 330 -2.50 -22.99 8.01
C GLY A 330 -3.36 -22.55 6.83
N ASP A 331 -3.36 -21.29 6.46
CA ASP A 331 -4.17 -20.77 5.37
C ASP A 331 -3.68 -21.29 4.01
N ALA A 332 -4.63 -21.62 3.14
CA ALA A 332 -4.30 -22.20 1.83
C ALA A 332 -3.41 -21.29 1.00
N ILE A 333 -3.68 -19.98 1.00
CA ILE A 333 -2.87 -18.99 0.27
C ILE A 333 -1.42 -18.98 0.74
N VAL A 334 -1.16 -19.11 2.05
CA VAL A 334 0.19 -19.19 2.61
C VAL A 334 0.87 -20.48 2.14
N GLY A 335 0.17 -21.62 2.19
CA GLY A 335 0.71 -22.90 1.72
C GLY A 335 1.11 -22.88 0.23
N HIS A 336 0.31 -22.24 -0.64
CA HIS A 336 0.65 -22.06 -2.05
C HIS A 336 1.87 -21.18 -2.24
N LEU A 337 1.99 -20.10 -1.45
CA LEU A 337 3.17 -19.22 -1.50
C LEU A 337 4.44 -19.94 -1.06
N GLU A 338 4.38 -20.74 0.02
CA GLU A 338 5.52 -21.55 0.48
C GLU A 338 5.95 -22.58 -0.58
N ALA A 339 4.99 -23.22 -1.24
CA ALA A 339 5.27 -24.18 -2.32
C ALA A 339 5.93 -23.49 -3.53
N ALA A 340 5.40 -22.33 -3.97
CA ALA A 340 5.97 -21.53 -5.04
C ALA A 340 7.40 -21.03 -4.71
N ALA A 341 7.62 -20.55 -3.47
CA ALA A 341 8.94 -20.14 -2.99
C ALA A 341 9.93 -21.30 -3.02
N ALA A 342 9.52 -22.49 -2.55
CA ALA A 342 10.35 -23.69 -2.59
C ALA A 342 10.71 -24.11 -4.03
N ALA A 343 9.77 -24.01 -4.97
CA ALA A 343 10.01 -24.28 -6.39
C ALA A 343 11.06 -23.33 -7.00
N CYS A 344 11.14 -22.10 -6.51
CA CYS A 344 12.15 -21.11 -6.91
C CYS A 344 13.45 -21.20 -6.12
N GLY A 345 13.50 -22.01 -5.05
CA GLY A 345 14.64 -22.07 -4.12
C GLY A 345 14.79 -20.82 -3.26
N LEU A 346 13.69 -20.09 -3.03
CA LEU A 346 13.66 -18.89 -2.19
C LEU A 346 13.48 -19.26 -0.72
N PRO A 347 14.15 -18.57 0.21
CA PRO A 347 13.87 -18.72 1.63
C PRO A 347 12.51 -18.10 1.96
N VAL A 348 11.68 -18.80 2.72
CA VAL A 348 10.42 -18.26 3.23
C VAL A 348 10.67 -17.50 4.53
N CYS A 349 10.12 -16.30 4.62
CA CYS A 349 10.14 -15.47 5.83
C CYS A 349 8.71 -14.96 6.12
N HIS A 350 8.18 -15.29 7.28
CA HIS A 350 6.88 -14.78 7.76
C HIS A 350 7.12 -13.52 8.60
N VAL A 351 6.47 -12.42 8.21
CA VAL A 351 6.65 -11.10 8.83
C VAL A 351 5.30 -10.50 9.18
N VAL A 352 5.26 -9.71 10.24
CA VAL A 352 4.14 -8.84 10.57
C VAL A 352 4.55 -7.41 10.25
N SER A 353 3.81 -6.73 9.39
CA SER A 353 4.06 -5.35 9.01
C SER A 353 3.53 -4.37 10.08
N GLY A 354 4.22 -3.25 10.25
CA GLY A 354 3.73 -2.09 11.02
C GLY A 354 2.89 -1.11 10.18
N GLY A 355 2.94 -1.25 8.84
CA GLY A 355 2.16 -0.49 7.86
C GLY A 355 1.07 -1.34 7.21
N GLY A 356 0.14 -0.69 6.51
CA GLY A 356 -0.81 -1.34 5.62
C GLY A 356 -0.33 -1.23 4.17
N ALA A 357 -0.93 -2.01 3.30
CA ALA A 357 -0.83 -1.97 1.86
C ALA A 357 -2.23 -2.22 1.27
N ASP A 358 -2.38 -2.16 -0.03
CA ASP A 358 -3.67 -2.39 -0.69
C ASP A 358 -4.34 -3.73 -0.29
N ALA A 359 -3.57 -4.72 0.15
CA ALA A 359 -4.10 -5.98 0.67
C ALA A 359 -5.11 -5.77 1.81
N ASN A 360 -4.92 -4.75 2.67
CA ASN A 360 -5.84 -4.44 3.76
C ASN A 360 -7.24 -4.10 3.24
N VAL A 361 -7.30 -3.22 2.25
CA VAL A 361 -8.55 -2.77 1.63
C VAL A 361 -9.15 -3.86 0.75
N LEU A 362 -8.32 -4.52 -0.05
CA LEU A 362 -8.76 -5.56 -0.99
C LEU A 362 -9.32 -6.80 -0.26
N SER A 363 -8.75 -7.16 0.90
CA SER A 363 -9.31 -8.19 1.77
C SER A 363 -10.68 -7.79 2.34
N ALA A 364 -10.84 -6.52 2.77
CA ALA A 364 -12.13 -6.01 3.23
C ALA A 364 -13.21 -6.00 2.12
N LYS A 365 -12.79 -5.90 0.85
CA LYS A 365 -13.65 -6.00 -0.34
C LYS A 365 -13.86 -7.44 -0.82
N GLY A 366 -13.38 -8.44 -0.06
CA GLY A 366 -13.69 -9.86 -0.27
C GLY A 366 -12.66 -10.64 -1.09
N ALA A 367 -11.46 -10.11 -1.36
CA ALA A 367 -10.34 -10.89 -1.86
C ALA A 367 -9.69 -11.70 -0.74
N ASP A 368 -9.02 -12.80 -1.09
CA ASP A 368 -8.04 -13.45 -0.22
C ASP A 368 -6.67 -12.82 -0.54
N ALA A 369 -6.44 -11.61 0.04
CA ALA A 369 -5.32 -10.77 -0.34
C ALA A 369 -4.18 -10.84 0.68
N ILE A 370 -2.94 -10.99 0.17
CA ILE A 370 -1.73 -11.08 0.99
C ILE A 370 -0.60 -10.26 0.34
N THR A 371 0.18 -9.55 1.16
CA THR A 371 1.30 -8.75 0.67
C THR A 371 2.60 -9.55 0.69
N LEU A 372 3.44 -9.34 -0.33
CA LEU A 372 4.72 -10.02 -0.53
C LEU A 372 5.87 -9.03 -0.59
N GLY A 373 7.01 -9.43 -0.02
CA GLY A 373 8.26 -8.68 -0.13
C GLY A 373 8.85 -8.77 -1.53
N ILE A 374 9.26 -7.61 -2.08
CA ILE A 374 9.81 -7.48 -3.43
C ILE A 374 11.31 -7.18 -3.44
N GLY A 375 11.93 -6.94 -2.30
CA GLY A 375 13.35 -6.62 -2.18
C GLY A 375 13.69 -5.13 -2.16
N MET A 376 12.69 -4.23 -2.18
CA MET A 376 12.92 -2.81 -2.02
C MET A 376 13.54 -2.50 -0.65
N THR A 377 14.45 -1.56 -0.62
CA THR A 377 15.19 -1.18 0.59
C THR A 377 15.29 0.33 0.68
N ASN A 378 15.11 0.88 1.88
CA ASN A 378 15.10 2.33 2.15
C ASN A 378 14.08 3.10 1.29
N PHE A 379 12.96 2.46 0.95
CA PHE A 379 11.87 3.10 0.22
C PHE A 379 11.42 4.39 0.91
N HIS A 380 10.76 5.30 0.21
CA HIS A 380 10.41 6.66 0.66
C HIS A 380 11.62 7.56 1.00
N SER A 381 12.81 7.18 0.54
CA SER A 381 14.02 8.00 0.73
C SER A 381 14.89 8.07 -0.53
N THR A 382 15.79 9.04 -0.58
CA THR A 382 16.75 9.15 -1.69
C THR A 382 17.86 8.09 -1.64
N ASP A 383 17.93 7.30 -0.57
CA ASP A 383 18.83 6.15 -0.42
C ASP A 383 18.17 4.83 -0.86
N GLU A 384 17.00 4.91 -1.49
CA GLU A 384 16.25 3.76 -1.99
C GLU A 384 17.06 2.97 -3.03
N TYR A 385 17.01 1.64 -2.89
CA TYR A 385 17.60 0.73 -3.87
C TYR A 385 16.88 -0.62 -3.89
N ILE A 386 17.10 -1.38 -4.96
CA ILE A 386 16.69 -2.78 -5.07
C ILE A 386 17.85 -3.61 -5.64
N GLU A 387 18.04 -4.83 -5.13
CA GLU A 387 19.01 -5.74 -5.72
C GLU A 387 18.48 -6.32 -7.04
N VAL A 388 19.33 -6.36 -8.07
CA VAL A 388 18.95 -6.93 -9.37
C VAL A 388 18.50 -8.38 -9.22
N THR A 389 19.13 -9.14 -8.32
CA THR A 389 18.75 -10.51 -8.00
C THR A 389 17.37 -10.64 -7.38
N ASP A 390 16.94 -9.68 -6.56
CA ASP A 390 15.62 -9.71 -5.93
C ASP A 390 14.52 -9.39 -6.95
N LEU A 391 14.75 -8.40 -7.81
CA LEU A 391 13.84 -8.12 -8.92
C LEU A 391 13.64 -9.36 -9.83
N GLN A 392 14.74 -10.06 -10.17
CA GLN A 392 14.69 -11.28 -10.97
C GLN A 392 14.01 -12.44 -10.24
N ASN A 393 14.27 -12.59 -8.95
CA ASN A 393 13.68 -13.63 -8.12
C ASN A 393 12.18 -13.39 -7.93
N MET A 394 11.73 -12.13 -7.77
CA MET A 394 10.31 -11.82 -7.67
C MET A 394 9.54 -12.19 -8.94
N ALA A 395 10.10 -11.90 -10.12
CA ALA A 395 9.51 -12.33 -11.39
C ALA A 395 9.38 -13.86 -11.51
N ARG A 396 10.39 -14.62 -11.03
CA ARG A 396 10.30 -16.10 -10.94
C ARG A 396 9.24 -16.55 -9.96
N TYR A 397 9.10 -15.83 -8.85
CA TYR A 397 8.13 -16.16 -7.83
C TYR A 397 6.71 -15.95 -8.35
N VAL A 398 6.44 -14.87 -9.08
CA VAL A 398 5.16 -14.65 -9.78
C VAL A 398 4.85 -15.80 -10.74
N GLU A 399 5.82 -16.22 -11.57
CA GLU A 399 5.67 -17.37 -12.49
C GLU A 399 5.32 -18.65 -11.74
N ALA A 400 6.00 -18.93 -10.61
CA ALA A 400 5.74 -20.09 -9.78
C ALA A 400 4.37 -20.04 -9.07
N ILE A 401 3.95 -18.87 -8.59
CA ILE A 401 2.61 -18.67 -8.01
C ILE A 401 1.53 -19.00 -9.06
N ILE A 402 1.66 -18.51 -10.29
CA ILE A 402 0.71 -18.84 -11.36
C ILE A 402 0.65 -20.35 -11.61
N ALA A 403 1.78 -21.04 -11.55
CA ALA A 403 1.84 -22.50 -11.74
C ALA A 403 1.14 -23.27 -10.60
N GLU A 404 1.24 -22.82 -9.36
CA GLU A 404 0.55 -23.43 -8.21
C GLU A 404 -0.98 -23.36 -8.35
N TYR A 405 -1.51 -22.31 -8.95
CA TYR A 405 -2.96 -22.14 -9.17
C TYR A 405 -3.46 -22.72 -10.52
N ALA A 406 -2.56 -23.31 -11.31
CA ALA A 406 -2.87 -24.02 -12.55
C ALA A 406 -3.06 -25.52 -12.38
N CYS A 407 -2.94 -26.04 -11.14
CA CYS A 407 -2.97 -27.48 -10.83
C CYS A 407 -4.37 -28.02 -10.49
#